data_798cb6f74e5f3624037af8d87d36e2df
#
_entry.id   798cb6f74e5f3624037af8d87d36e2df
#
_cell.length_a   1.000
_cell.length_b   1.000
_cell.length_c   1.000
_cell.angle_alpha   90.00
_cell.angle_beta   90.00
_cell.angle_gamma   90.00
#
_symmetry.space_group_name_H-M   'P 1'
#
loop_
_entity.id
_entity.type
_entity.pdbx_description
1 polymer ?
#
loop_
_entity_poly.entity_id
_entity_poly.type
_entity_poly.pdbx_seq_one_letter_code
_entity_poly.pdbx_strand_id
1 'polypeptide(L)' 'MESLDKLLTVKDLAEYLGVPVATIYAWRSHREGPPGFRVGRHVRYRWADVERWIEDRVTQTRHSDMTQ' A
#
# COMPACT_ATOMS: atom_id res chain seq x y z
N MET A 1 -19.27 -5.10 8.05
CA MET A 1 -18.75 -4.69 7.51
C MET A 1 -18.43 -3.37 7.22
N GLU A 2 -18.81 -2.46 7.92
CA GLU A 2 -18.48 -1.17 7.69
C GLU A 2 -17.04 -0.94 7.67
N SER A 3 -16.32 -1.65 8.43
CA SER A 3 -14.89 -1.41 8.49
C SER A 3 -14.22 -1.68 7.16
N LEU A 4 -14.86 -2.47 6.34
CA LEU A 4 -14.27 -2.81 5.08
C LEU A 4 -14.33 -1.68 4.10
N ASP A 5 -15.21 -0.71 4.36
CA ASP A 5 -15.34 0.39 3.45
C ASP A 5 -14.54 1.60 3.87
N LYS A 6 -13.89 1.50 4.99
CA LYS A 6 -13.14 2.64 5.49
C LYS A 6 -11.86 2.82 4.70
N LEU A 7 -11.61 4.03 4.28
CA LEU A 7 -10.38 4.31 3.57
C LEU A 7 -9.22 4.40 4.54
N LEU A 8 -8.05 3.99 4.08
CA LEU A 8 -6.85 4.01 4.91
C LEU A 8 -6.10 5.31 4.70
N THR A 9 -5.57 5.85 5.78
CA THR A 9 -4.70 7.01 5.69
C THR A 9 -3.27 6.52 5.43
N VAL A 10 -2.37 7.44 5.14
CA VAL A 10 -0.96 7.10 4.99
C VAL A 10 -0.45 6.47 6.28
N LYS A 11 -0.87 7.01 7.42
CA LYS A 11 -0.45 6.47 8.69
C LYS A 11 -0.96 5.06 8.90
N ASP A 12 -2.23 4.82 8.56
CA ASP A 12 -2.82 3.48 8.67
C ASP A 12 -2.05 2.50 7.82
N LEU A 13 -1.73 2.89 6.59
CA LEU A 13 -1.02 2.02 5.68
C LEU A 13 0.38 1.73 6.20
N ALA A 14 1.06 2.74 6.70
CA ALA A 14 2.40 2.57 7.22
C ALA A 14 2.40 1.58 8.39
N GLU A 15 1.42 1.71 9.28
CA GLU A 15 1.31 0.81 10.40
C GLU A 15 1.01 -0.61 9.95
N TYR A 16 0.12 -0.74 8.98
CA TYR A 16 -0.25 -2.05 8.50
C TYR A 16 0.92 -2.77 7.85
N LEU A 17 1.70 -2.04 7.07
CA LEU A 17 2.84 -2.64 6.38
C LEU A 17 4.09 -2.69 7.25
N GLY A 18 4.08 -2.00 8.38
CA GLY A 18 5.23 -1.99 9.27
C GLY A 18 6.40 -1.18 8.73
N VAL A 19 6.11 -0.11 8.02
CA VAL A 19 7.16 0.76 7.48
C VAL A 19 6.92 2.19 7.94
N PRO A 20 7.94 3.04 7.90
CA PRO A 20 7.76 4.43 8.29
C PRO A 20 6.86 5.18 7.31
N VAL A 21 6.16 6.18 7.80
CA VAL A 21 5.33 7.03 6.96
C VAL A 21 6.18 7.64 5.83
N ALA A 22 7.42 7.99 6.12
CA ALA A 22 8.29 8.57 5.10
C ALA A 22 8.48 7.63 3.92
N THR A 23 8.47 6.32 4.17
CA THR A 23 8.60 5.34 3.10
C THR A 23 7.39 5.39 2.17
N ILE A 24 6.19 5.56 2.76
CA ILE A 24 4.98 5.64 1.94
C ILE A 24 5.04 6.88 1.05
N TYR A 25 5.48 8.01 1.59
CA TYR A 25 5.58 9.23 0.79
C TYR A 25 6.64 9.09 -0.31
N ALA A 26 7.75 8.41 0.00
CA ALA A 26 8.77 8.17 -1.01
C ALA A 26 8.22 7.32 -2.15
N TRP A 27 7.45 6.29 -1.81
CA TRP A 27 6.84 5.47 -2.84
C TRP A 27 5.94 6.30 -3.74
N ARG A 28 5.12 7.16 -3.14
CA ARG A 28 4.22 7.99 -3.93
C ARG A 28 4.98 8.88 -4.89
N SER A 29 6.09 9.40 -4.42
CA SER A 29 6.92 10.27 -5.24
C SER A 29 7.49 9.52 -6.44
N HIS A 30 7.76 8.22 -6.30
CA HIS A 30 8.30 7.40 -7.35
C HIS A 30 7.27 6.52 -8.03
N ARG A 31 5.99 6.74 -7.72
CA ARG A 31 4.90 5.93 -8.29
C ARG A 31 5.03 4.48 -7.95
N GLU A 32 5.45 4.20 -6.72
CA GLU A 32 5.56 2.85 -6.22
C GLU A 32 4.56 2.64 -5.11
N GLY A 33 4.48 1.43 -4.62
CA GLY A 33 3.56 1.10 -3.55
C GLY A 33 2.15 0.87 -4.06
N PRO A 34 1.21 0.68 -3.16
CA PRO A 34 -0.18 0.43 -3.57
C PRO A 34 -0.79 1.68 -4.17
N PRO A 35 -1.79 1.53 -5.02
CA PRO A 35 -2.43 2.70 -5.61
C PRO A 35 -3.17 3.49 -4.55
N GLY A 36 -2.97 4.78 -4.53
CA GLY A 36 -3.67 5.67 -3.63
C GLY A 36 -4.30 6.79 -4.42
N PHE A 37 -5.14 7.55 -3.77
CA PHE A 37 -5.80 8.66 -4.44
C PHE A 37 -5.98 9.79 -3.46
N ARG A 38 -6.34 10.95 -3.96
CA ARG A 38 -6.47 12.12 -3.13
C ARG A 38 -7.92 12.47 -2.90
N VAL A 39 -8.23 12.80 -1.67
CA VAL A 39 -9.52 13.33 -1.32
C VAL A 39 -9.21 14.73 -0.80
N GLY A 40 -9.37 15.72 -1.64
CA GLY A 40 -8.93 17.07 -1.32
C GLY A 40 -7.43 17.08 -1.20
N ARG A 41 -6.92 17.42 -0.02
CA ARG A 41 -5.50 17.43 0.23
C ARG A 41 -5.01 16.14 0.81
N HIS A 42 -5.91 15.23 1.14
CA HIS A 42 -5.54 14.04 1.90
C HIS A 42 -5.35 12.86 0.97
N VAL A 43 -4.38 12.03 1.28
CA VAL A 43 -4.12 10.82 0.52
C VAL A 43 -4.85 9.67 1.22
N ARG A 44 -5.53 8.86 0.44
CA ARG A 44 -6.26 7.71 0.97
C ARG A 44 -6.01 6.49 0.12
N TYR A 45 -6.18 5.31 0.74
CA TYR A 45 -5.99 4.04 0.07
C TYR A 45 -7.20 3.16 0.30
N ARG A 46 -7.54 2.36 -0.68
CA ARG A 46 -8.62 1.40 -0.55
C ARG A 46 -8.01 0.07 -0.15
N TRP A 47 -8.66 -0.60 0.78
CA TRP A 47 -8.15 -1.86 1.29
C TRP A 47 -7.95 -2.89 0.16
N ALA A 48 -8.92 -2.97 -0.75
CA ALA A 48 -8.84 -3.93 -1.84
C ALA A 48 -7.59 -3.70 -2.70
N ASP A 49 -7.25 -2.44 -2.93
CA ASP A 49 -6.08 -2.09 -3.72
C ASP A 49 -4.80 -2.46 -2.98
N VAL A 50 -4.79 -2.25 -1.67
CA VAL A 50 -3.63 -2.57 -0.85
C VAL A 50 -3.42 -4.08 -0.85
N GLU A 51 -4.50 -4.85 -0.69
CA GLU A 51 -4.38 -6.30 -0.68
C GLU A 51 -3.84 -6.82 -2.00
N ARG A 52 -4.35 -6.30 -3.10
CA ARG A 52 -3.89 -6.72 -4.40
C ARG A 52 -2.41 -6.42 -4.59
N TRP A 53 -1.99 -5.24 -4.15
CA TRP A 53 -0.59 -4.87 -4.27
C TRP A 53 0.29 -5.81 -3.46
N ILE A 54 -0.17 -6.18 -2.25
CA ILE A 54 0.58 -7.09 -1.40
C ILE A 54 0.70 -8.46 -2.08
N GLU A 55 -0.38 -8.96 -2.64
CA GLU A 55 -0.36 -10.24 -3.32
C GLU A 55 0.62 -10.23 -4.48
N ASP A 56 0.62 -9.17 -5.24
CA ASP A 56 1.54 -9.05 -6.36
C ASP A 56 2.98 -9.04 -5.86
N ARG A 57 3.21 -8.33 -4.76
CA ARG A 57 4.55 -8.22 -4.22
C ARG A 57 5.04 -9.55 -3.68
N VAL A 58 4.18 -10.28 -3.01
CA VAL A 58 4.52 -11.59 -2.47
C VAL A 58 4.87 -12.53 -3.62
N THR A 59 4.08 -12.51 -4.67
CA THR A 59 4.31 -13.36 -5.83
C THR A 59 5.64 -13.04 -6.48
N GLN A 60 5.94 -11.76 -6.65
CA GLN A 60 7.20 -11.36 -7.25
C GLN A 60 8.38 -11.80 -6.41
N THR A 61 8.27 -11.64 -5.09
CA THR A 61 9.35 -12.01 -4.20
C THR A 61 9.59 -13.50 -4.23
N ARG A 62 8.52 -14.29 -4.21
CA ARG A 62 8.65 -15.73 -4.25
C ARG A 62 9.28 -16.18 -5.54
N HIS A 63 8.87 -15.56 -6.63
CA HIS A 63 9.39 -15.94 -7.93
C HIS A 63 10.89 -15.63 -7.99
N SER A 64 11.29 -14.50 -7.46
CA SER A 64 12.70 -14.15 -7.44
C SER A 64 13.49 -15.13 -6.60
N ASP A 65 12.96 -15.52 -5.45
CA ASP A 65 13.65 -16.44 -4.59
C ASP A 65 13.82 -17.78 -5.26
N MET A 66 12.85 -18.19 -6.03
CA MET A 66 12.93 -19.48 -6.68
C MET A 66 13.94 -19.52 -7.81
N THR A 67 14.26 -18.38 -8.37
CA THR A 67 15.19 -18.38 -9.47
C THR A 67 16.63 -18.38 -8.99
N GLN A 68 16.82 -18.22 -7.70
CA GLN A 68 18.15 -18.27 -7.17
C GLN A 68 18.49 -19.65 -6.71
#